data_15c466b578b2311324b32948b406f15c
#
_entry.id   15c466b578b2311324b32948b406f15c
#
_cell.length_a   1.000
_cell.length_b   1.000
_cell.length_c   1.000
_cell.angle_alpha   90.00
_cell.angle_beta   90.00
_cell.angle_gamma   90.00
#
_symmetry.space_group_name_H-M   'P 1'
#
loop_
_entity.id
_entity.type
_entity.pdbx_description
1 polymer ?
#
loop_
_entity_poly.entity_id
_entity_poly.type
_entity_poly.pdbx_seq_one_letter_code
_entity_poly.pdbx_strand_id
1 'polypeptide(L)'
;MTMKRKSARRGSSMLEFTLVGIPIIFLLISTFELARGMWNYHTLAYAVKEGTRYASVHGVNCTASPNTCGVTIAQITQRILDAGIGLPSNQLSLRFTDAGGTTNCLANNCLTNNTVWPPAPGNAVGNNIQIDGNLPFQSVISMFWPGSGSGTTFGTFNFPASSRETVKF
;
A
#
# COMPACT_ATOMS: atom_id res chain seq x y z
N MET A 1 -68.55 -28.35 -16.03
CA MET A 1 -67.78 -27.99 -14.86
C MET A 1 -66.31 -27.99 -15.25
N THR A 2 -65.73 -26.84 -15.62
CA THR A 2 -64.32 -26.70 -16.09
C THR A 2 -63.45 -26.30 -14.93
N MET A 3 -62.63 -27.26 -14.45
CA MET A 3 -61.60 -26.98 -13.42
C MET A 3 -60.49 -26.07 -13.98
N LYS A 4 -60.49 -24.85 -13.54
CA LYS A 4 -59.43 -23.87 -13.81
C LYS A 4 -58.17 -24.28 -13.02
N ARG A 5 -57.16 -24.88 -13.70
CA ARG A 5 -55.84 -25.14 -13.12
C ARG A 5 -55.19 -23.81 -12.68
N LYS A 6 -55.07 -23.60 -11.37
CA LYS A 6 -54.24 -22.53 -10.83
C LYS A 6 -52.77 -22.87 -11.11
N SER A 7 -52.21 -22.23 -12.13
CA SER A 7 -50.79 -22.29 -12.45
C SER A 7 -49.99 -21.84 -11.23
N ALA A 8 -49.10 -22.68 -10.76
CA ALA A 8 -48.25 -22.42 -9.63
C ALA A 8 -47.14 -21.40 -10.03
N ARG A 9 -47.35 -20.13 -9.73
CA ARG A 9 -46.39 -19.03 -9.93
C ARG A 9 -45.22 -19.01 -8.94
N ARG A 10 -44.94 -20.12 -8.25
CA ARG A 10 -43.89 -20.19 -7.20
C ARG A 10 -42.46 -20.20 -7.73
N GLY A 11 -42.21 -20.52 -9.01
CA GLY A 11 -40.88 -20.54 -9.60
C GLY A 11 -40.38 -19.17 -10.13
N SER A 12 -41.30 -18.25 -10.49
CA SER A 12 -40.94 -16.94 -11.04
C SER A 12 -40.28 -16.03 -9.99
N SER A 13 -40.76 -16.03 -8.76
CA SER A 13 -40.24 -15.19 -7.70
C SER A 13 -38.79 -15.53 -7.31
N MET A 14 -38.44 -16.84 -7.32
CA MET A 14 -37.05 -17.25 -7.06
C MET A 14 -36.09 -16.83 -8.19
N LEU A 15 -36.54 -16.94 -9.42
CA LEU A 15 -35.77 -16.51 -10.59
C LEU A 15 -35.54 -14.99 -10.61
N GLU A 16 -36.56 -14.21 -10.27
CA GLU A 16 -36.49 -12.77 -10.15
C GLU A 16 -35.53 -12.34 -9.04
N PHE A 17 -35.59 -13.03 -7.87
CA PHE A 17 -34.71 -12.76 -6.74
C PHE A 17 -33.25 -13.05 -7.11
N THR A 18 -32.94 -14.19 -7.73
CA THR A 18 -31.57 -14.52 -8.13
C THR A 18 -31.03 -13.60 -9.21
N LEU A 19 -31.87 -13.22 -10.17
CA LEU A 19 -31.47 -12.34 -11.27
C LEU A 19 -31.10 -10.93 -10.78
N VAL A 20 -31.75 -10.42 -9.75
CA VAL A 20 -31.46 -9.11 -9.15
C VAL A 20 -30.45 -9.22 -8.00
N GLY A 21 -30.55 -10.25 -7.17
CA GLY A 21 -29.72 -10.40 -5.99
C GLY A 21 -28.23 -10.62 -6.31
N ILE A 22 -27.94 -11.46 -7.32
CA ILE A 22 -26.55 -11.73 -7.70
C ILE A 22 -25.80 -10.47 -8.16
N PRO A 23 -26.31 -9.65 -9.10
CA PRO A 23 -25.66 -8.40 -9.49
C PRO A 23 -25.49 -7.43 -8.31
N ILE A 24 -26.47 -7.33 -7.42
CA ILE A 24 -26.36 -6.44 -6.24
C ILE A 24 -25.21 -6.88 -5.32
N ILE A 25 -25.08 -8.19 -5.06
CA ILE A 25 -23.97 -8.71 -4.24
C ILE A 25 -22.62 -8.40 -4.88
N PHE A 26 -22.49 -8.60 -6.21
CA PHE A 26 -21.25 -8.23 -6.91
C PHE A 26 -20.93 -6.74 -6.84
N LEU A 27 -21.92 -5.88 -6.95
CA LEU A 27 -21.74 -4.43 -6.78
C LEU A 27 -21.28 -4.07 -5.37
N LEU A 28 -21.85 -4.70 -4.34
CA LEU A 28 -21.44 -4.49 -2.96
C LEU A 28 -19.99 -4.93 -2.74
N ILE A 29 -19.61 -6.13 -3.18
CA ILE A 29 -18.25 -6.63 -3.05
C ILE A 29 -17.28 -5.71 -3.79
N SER A 30 -17.61 -5.28 -5.00
CA SER A 30 -16.77 -4.38 -5.80
C SER A 30 -16.55 -3.03 -5.13
N THR A 31 -17.58 -2.47 -4.49
CA THR A 31 -17.48 -1.20 -3.75
C THR A 31 -16.58 -1.34 -2.52
N PHE A 32 -16.69 -2.45 -1.78
CA PHE A 32 -15.81 -2.73 -0.64
C PHE A 32 -14.35 -2.90 -1.07
N GLU A 33 -14.10 -3.61 -2.16
CA GLU A 33 -12.75 -3.80 -2.70
C GLU A 33 -12.12 -2.48 -3.14
N LEU A 34 -12.90 -1.63 -3.81
CA LEU A 34 -12.44 -0.30 -4.20
C LEU A 34 -12.08 0.55 -2.97
N ALA A 35 -12.94 0.56 -1.96
CA ALA A 35 -12.70 1.30 -0.72
C ALA A 35 -11.43 0.79 -0.01
N ARG A 36 -11.22 -0.53 0.06
CA ARG A 36 -10.01 -1.14 0.63
C ARG A 36 -8.76 -0.77 -0.17
N GLY A 37 -8.84 -0.80 -1.48
CA GLY A 37 -7.74 -0.40 -2.35
C GLY A 37 -7.36 1.07 -2.17
N MET A 38 -8.35 1.97 -2.14
CA MET A 38 -8.13 3.40 -1.90
C MET A 38 -7.54 3.66 -0.52
N TRP A 39 -8.02 2.98 0.51
CA TRP A 39 -7.46 3.06 1.85
C TRP A 39 -5.97 2.70 1.87
N ASN A 40 -5.61 1.56 1.31
CA ASN A 40 -4.22 1.10 1.26
C ASN A 40 -3.33 2.07 0.49
N TYR A 41 -3.81 2.60 -0.63
CA TYR A 41 -3.07 3.58 -1.42
C TYR A 41 -2.82 4.89 -0.65
N HIS A 42 -3.85 5.46 -0.03
CA HIS A 42 -3.71 6.71 0.73
C HIS A 42 -2.83 6.52 1.97
N THR A 43 -2.99 5.39 2.67
CA THR A 43 -2.18 5.06 3.84
C THR A 43 -0.72 4.89 3.45
N LEU A 44 -0.43 4.22 2.33
CA LEU A 44 0.93 4.06 1.82
C LEU A 44 1.54 5.41 1.43
N ALA A 45 0.81 6.24 0.70
CA ALA A 45 1.29 7.56 0.29
C ALA A 45 1.61 8.46 1.49
N TYR A 46 0.75 8.44 2.49
CA TYR A 46 0.97 9.17 3.75
C TYR A 46 2.19 8.64 4.51
N ALA A 47 2.30 7.33 4.66
CA ALA A 47 3.39 6.68 5.36
C ALA A 47 4.77 6.98 4.73
N VAL A 48 4.87 6.87 3.41
CA VAL A 48 6.10 7.19 2.66
C VAL A 48 6.46 8.66 2.81
N LYS A 49 5.46 9.56 2.79
CA LYS A 49 5.67 10.99 3.01
C LYS A 49 6.23 11.27 4.41
N GLU A 50 5.67 10.67 5.46
CA GLU A 50 6.16 10.84 6.83
C GLU A 50 7.58 10.29 7.00
N GLY A 51 7.90 9.15 6.39
CA GLY A 51 9.26 8.60 6.40
C GLY A 51 10.26 9.53 5.71
N THR A 52 9.90 10.07 4.54
CA THR A 52 10.78 10.99 3.80
C THR A 52 10.99 12.29 4.57
N ARG A 53 9.90 12.84 5.15
CA ARG A 53 9.99 14.04 5.99
C ARG A 53 10.87 13.81 7.22
N TYR A 54 10.75 12.66 7.87
CA TYR A 54 11.60 12.30 8.99
C TYR A 54 13.08 12.27 8.58
N ALA A 55 13.41 11.66 7.45
CA ALA A 55 14.77 11.62 6.93
C ALA A 55 15.30 13.01 6.55
N SER A 56 14.46 13.89 5.97
CA SER A 56 14.88 15.21 5.47
C SER A 56 15.34 16.18 6.57
N VAL A 57 14.90 15.97 7.81
CA VAL A 57 15.28 16.83 8.96
C VAL A 57 16.48 16.29 9.73
N HIS A 58 17.03 15.15 9.33
CA HIS A 58 18.18 14.49 9.98
C HIS A 58 19.41 14.44 9.06
N GLY A 59 19.73 15.54 8.40
CA GLY A 59 20.92 15.66 7.57
C GLY A 59 22.21 15.92 8.37
N VAL A 60 23.29 16.30 7.68
CA VAL A 60 24.63 16.45 8.25
C VAL A 60 24.73 17.56 9.30
N ASN A 61 23.89 18.58 9.21
CA ASN A 61 23.94 19.78 10.06
C ASN A 61 22.86 19.77 11.17
N CYS A 62 22.20 18.65 11.45
CA CYS A 62 21.25 18.58 12.54
C CYS A 62 21.98 18.61 13.89
N THR A 63 22.06 19.79 14.51
CA THR A 63 22.82 20.01 15.77
C THR A 63 21.94 20.16 17.00
N ALA A 64 20.60 20.17 16.84
CA ALA A 64 19.68 20.41 17.96
C ALA A 64 19.53 19.16 18.82
N SER A 65 20.11 19.19 20.04
CA SER A 65 19.82 18.18 21.09
C SER A 65 18.33 18.21 21.47
N PRO A 66 17.63 17.06 21.59
CA PRO A 66 18.15 15.68 21.66
C PRO A 66 18.25 14.95 20.30
N ASN A 67 18.21 15.64 19.18
CA ASN A 67 18.26 15.03 17.85
C ASN A 67 19.67 14.48 17.58
N THR A 68 19.73 13.23 17.17
CA THR A 68 20.94 12.61 16.66
C THR A 68 20.96 12.74 15.15
N CYS A 69 22.01 13.37 14.61
CA CYS A 69 22.23 13.39 13.17
C CYS A 69 22.54 11.97 12.68
N GLY A 70 22.01 11.64 11.51
CA GLY A 70 22.22 10.32 10.93
C GLY A 70 21.19 9.31 11.43
N VAL A 71 20.05 9.24 10.79
CA VAL A 71 19.05 8.20 10.98
C VAL A 71 19.38 6.96 10.16
N THR A 72 18.97 5.80 10.66
CA THR A 72 19.15 4.54 9.94
C THR A 72 17.93 4.21 9.09
N ILE A 73 18.15 3.38 8.06
CA ILE A 73 17.05 2.83 7.25
C ILE A 73 16.02 2.14 8.14
N ALA A 74 16.45 1.44 9.21
CA ALA A 74 15.56 0.81 10.17
C ALA A 74 14.62 1.81 10.86
N GLN A 75 15.16 2.93 11.33
CA GLN A 75 14.37 3.98 12.00
C GLN A 75 13.37 4.65 11.06
N ILE A 76 13.78 4.93 9.81
CA ILE A 76 12.89 5.50 8.79
C ILE A 76 11.78 4.51 8.46
N THR A 77 12.13 3.22 8.27
CA THR A 77 11.15 2.17 7.99
C THR A 77 10.15 2.00 9.15
N GLN A 78 10.63 2.07 10.39
CA GLN A 78 9.74 2.04 11.55
C GLN A 78 8.75 3.21 11.51
N ARG A 79 9.19 4.42 11.19
CA ARG A 79 8.29 5.58 11.02
C ARG A 79 7.27 5.39 9.92
N ILE A 80 7.68 4.79 8.81
CA ILE A 80 6.77 4.45 7.70
C ILE A 80 5.70 3.46 8.18
N LEU A 81 6.07 2.42 8.91
CA LEU A 81 5.14 1.42 9.41
C LEU A 81 4.21 1.96 10.49
N ASP A 82 4.71 2.80 11.38
CA ASP A 82 3.90 3.44 12.43
C ASP A 82 2.84 4.39 11.84
N ALA A 83 3.19 5.10 10.77
CA ALA A 83 2.27 5.96 10.03
C ALA A 83 1.35 5.17 9.09
N GLY A 84 1.80 4.00 8.65
CA GLY A 84 1.14 3.13 7.69
C GLY A 84 0.28 2.06 8.35
N ILE A 85 -0.72 2.44 9.13
CA ILE A 85 -1.58 1.50 9.87
C ILE A 85 -2.23 0.49 8.92
N GLY A 86 -1.96 -0.80 9.15
CA GLY A 86 -2.53 -1.91 8.38
C GLY A 86 -1.74 -2.28 7.12
N LEU A 87 -0.60 -1.65 6.85
CA LEU A 87 0.27 -2.07 5.75
C LEU A 87 1.06 -3.34 6.13
N PRO A 88 1.00 -4.40 5.32
CA PRO A 88 1.73 -5.63 5.59
C PRO A 88 3.23 -5.43 5.32
N SER A 89 4.05 -5.44 6.36
CA SER A 89 5.50 -5.23 6.28
C SER A 89 6.24 -6.28 5.44
N ASN A 90 5.68 -7.49 5.34
CA ASN A 90 6.23 -8.58 4.54
C ASN A 90 5.98 -8.46 3.02
N GLN A 91 5.12 -7.53 2.60
CA GLN A 91 4.78 -7.30 1.20
C GLN A 91 5.18 -5.91 0.73
N LEU A 92 5.38 -4.98 1.66
CA LEU A 92 5.78 -3.61 1.34
C LEU A 92 7.24 -3.58 0.90
N SER A 93 7.49 -3.22 -0.34
CA SER A 93 8.84 -2.95 -0.82
C SER A 93 9.13 -1.45 -0.75
N LEU A 94 10.29 -1.12 -0.19
CA LEU A 94 10.78 0.25 -0.04
C LEU A 94 12.04 0.45 -0.87
N ARG A 95 12.13 1.62 -1.48
CA ARG A 95 13.27 2.06 -2.26
C ARG A 95 13.71 3.43 -1.77
N PHE A 96 14.93 3.51 -1.29
CA PHE A 96 15.56 4.72 -0.79
C PHE A 96 16.54 5.22 -1.84
N THR A 97 16.35 6.43 -2.34
CA THR A 97 17.19 7.05 -3.39
C THR A 97 17.74 8.38 -2.89
N ASP A 98 19.03 8.55 -3.00
CA ASP A 98 19.77 9.77 -2.69
C ASP A 98 20.80 10.09 -3.79
N ALA A 99 21.60 11.13 -3.60
CA ALA A 99 22.66 11.52 -4.55
C ALA A 99 23.77 10.46 -4.68
N GLY A 100 23.92 9.56 -3.72
CA GLY A 100 24.93 8.50 -3.71
C GLY A 100 24.47 7.18 -4.30
N GLY A 101 23.16 6.98 -4.45
CA GLY A 101 22.65 5.72 -5.00
C GLY A 101 21.23 5.36 -4.58
N THR A 102 20.95 4.08 -4.72
CA THR A 102 19.62 3.52 -4.41
C THR A 102 19.75 2.24 -3.60
N THR A 103 19.01 2.18 -2.50
CA THR A 103 18.88 0.97 -1.67
C THR A 103 17.45 0.45 -1.73
N ASN A 104 17.28 -0.83 -2.05
CA ASN A 104 15.98 -1.49 -2.10
C ASN A 104 15.89 -2.57 -1.04
N CYS A 105 14.80 -2.63 -0.29
CA CYS A 105 14.54 -3.70 0.65
C CYS A 105 13.03 -3.91 0.87
N LEU A 106 12.63 -5.11 1.28
CA LEU A 106 11.31 -5.32 1.87
C LEU A 106 11.28 -4.69 3.26
N ALA A 107 10.15 -4.14 3.68
CA ALA A 107 10.07 -3.42 4.94
C ALA A 107 10.54 -4.26 6.15
N ASN A 108 10.26 -5.57 6.17
CA ASN A 108 10.80 -6.48 7.19
C ASN A 108 12.34 -6.51 7.23
N ASN A 109 12.98 -6.52 6.07
CA ASN A 109 14.44 -6.54 5.95
C ASN A 109 15.03 -5.14 6.23
N CYS A 110 14.30 -4.08 5.85
CA CYS A 110 14.68 -2.71 6.15
C CYS A 110 14.73 -2.45 7.65
N LEU A 111 13.85 -3.05 8.46
CA LEU A 111 13.82 -2.91 9.92
C LEU A 111 15.10 -3.40 10.63
N THR A 112 15.86 -4.27 9.98
CA THR A 112 17.16 -4.77 10.51
C THR A 112 18.35 -4.04 9.91
N ASN A 113 18.13 -3.09 8.98
CA ASN A 113 19.19 -2.37 8.30
C ASN A 113 19.59 -1.12 9.09
N ASN A 114 20.71 -1.20 9.80
CA ASN A 114 21.26 -0.10 10.60
C ASN A 114 22.17 0.84 9.79
N THR A 115 22.17 0.75 8.47
CA THR A 115 22.92 1.69 7.62
C THR A 115 22.31 3.08 7.74
N VAL A 116 23.17 4.08 8.00
CA VAL A 116 22.75 5.49 8.04
C VAL A 116 22.30 5.93 6.64
N TRP A 117 21.15 6.60 6.55
CA TRP A 117 20.61 7.11 5.32
C TRP A 117 19.98 8.50 5.51
N PRO A 118 20.21 9.47 4.60
CA PRO A 118 21.08 9.37 3.45
C PRO A 118 22.58 9.36 3.86
N PRO A 119 23.43 8.58 3.14
CA PRO A 119 24.86 8.59 3.38
C PRO A 119 25.50 9.87 2.81
N ALA A 120 26.69 10.19 3.26
CA ALA A 120 27.47 11.29 2.66
C ALA A 120 27.87 10.92 1.21
N PRO A 121 27.78 11.85 0.22
CA PRO A 121 27.40 13.26 0.36
C PRO A 121 25.89 13.55 0.23
N GLY A 122 25.04 12.52 0.14
CA GLY A 122 23.59 12.63 -0.04
C GLY A 122 22.88 13.35 1.11
N ASN A 123 23.46 13.34 2.31
CA ASN A 123 22.94 13.99 3.51
C ASN A 123 23.22 15.51 3.58
N ALA A 124 23.89 16.08 2.59
CA ALA A 124 24.16 17.52 2.57
C ALA A 124 22.88 18.34 2.35
N VAL A 125 22.80 19.49 3.00
CA VAL A 125 21.67 20.43 2.90
C VAL A 125 21.44 20.82 1.44
N GLY A 126 20.19 20.78 1.01
CA GLY A 126 19.79 21.08 -0.36
C GLY A 126 19.79 19.87 -1.29
N ASN A 127 20.35 18.74 -0.89
CA ASN A 127 20.26 17.51 -1.67
C ASN A 127 18.84 16.92 -1.62
N ASN A 128 18.44 16.32 -2.73
CA ASN A 128 17.14 15.64 -2.81
C ASN A 128 17.27 14.20 -2.36
N ILE A 129 16.33 13.79 -1.53
CA ILE A 129 16.10 12.41 -1.13
C ILE A 129 14.74 11.98 -1.58
N GLN A 130 14.59 10.71 -1.94
CA GLN A 130 13.34 10.14 -2.39
C GLN A 130 13.15 8.76 -1.76
N ILE A 131 11.94 8.53 -1.28
CA ILE A 131 11.52 7.21 -0.81
C ILE A 131 10.31 6.79 -1.67
N ASP A 132 10.43 5.62 -2.26
CA ASP A 132 9.35 4.99 -3.02
C ASP A 132 8.87 3.76 -2.24
N GLY A 133 7.57 3.64 -2.09
CA GLY A 133 6.90 2.47 -1.54
C GLY A 133 6.10 1.76 -2.62
N ASN A 134 6.14 0.44 -2.64
CA ASN A 134 5.33 -0.37 -3.55
C ASN A 134 4.66 -1.49 -2.76
N LEU A 135 3.33 -1.54 -2.83
CA LEU A 135 2.50 -2.53 -2.14
C LEU A 135 1.68 -3.32 -3.15
N PRO A 136 1.86 -4.65 -3.26
CA PRO A 136 0.99 -5.49 -4.05
C PRO A 136 -0.38 -5.59 -3.35
N PHE A 137 -1.43 -5.32 -4.10
CA PHE A 137 -2.81 -5.45 -3.66
C PHE A 137 -3.47 -6.57 -4.45
N GLN A 138 -4.04 -7.53 -3.74
CA GLN A 138 -4.80 -8.61 -4.34
C GLN A 138 -6.29 -8.41 -4.05
N SER A 139 -7.09 -8.36 -5.11
CA SER A 139 -8.54 -8.26 -5.01
C SER A 139 -9.15 -9.62 -4.65
N VAL A 140 -10.10 -9.62 -3.70
CA VAL A 140 -10.87 -10.82 -3.36
C VAL A 140 -11.74 -11.30 -4.54
N ILE A 141 -12.12 -10.39 -5.42
CA ILE A 141 -12.89 -10.73 -6.64
C ILE A 141 -12.13 -11.72 -7.53
N SER A 142 -10.78 -11.69 -7.50
CA SER A 142 -9.96 -12.65 -8.25
C SER A 142 -10.22 -14.11 -7.88
N MET A 143 -10.70 -14.38 -6.66
CA MET A 143 -11.05 -15.75 -6.21
C MET A 143 -12.24 -16.35 -6.96
N PHE A 144 -13.12 -15.50 -7.49
CA PHE A 144 -14.31 -15.94 -8.24
C PHE A 144 -14.03 -16.14 -9.72
N TRP A 145 -12.80 -15.86 -10.18
CA TRP A 145 -12.47 -15.99 -11.60
C TRP A 145 -11.82 -17.34 -11.91
N PRO A 146 -12.34 -18.08 -12.91
CA PRO A 146 -11.78 -19.38 -13.30
C PRO A 146 -10.34 -19.20 -13.76
N GLY A 147 -9.40 -19.92 -13.13
CA GLY A 147 -7.97 -19.85 -13.48
C GLY A 147 -7.10 -19.01 -12.55
N SER A 148 -7.66 -18.39 -11.49
CA SER A 148 -6.88 -17.60 -10.52
C SER A 148 -6.03 -18.45 -9.55
N GLY A 149 -6.06 -19.76 -9.65
CA GLY A 149 -5.46 -20.68 -8.67
C GLY A 149 -3.97 -21.01 -8.86
N SER A 150 -3.34 -20.67 -9.98
CA SER A 150 -1.94 -21.01 -10.20
C SER A 150 -1.30 -20.05 -11.19
N GLY A 151 -0.61 -19.05 -10.68
CA GLY A 151 0.29 -18.19 -11.48
C GLY A 151 -0.39 -17.12 -12.34
N THR A 152 -1.70 -16.93 -12.26
CA THR A 152 -2.37 -15.83 -12.95
C THR A 152 -2.33 -14.57 -12.10
N THR A 153 -1.78 -13.49 -12.66
CA THR A 153 -1.70 -12.14 -12.04
C THR A 153 -3.01 -11.37 -12.12
N PHE A 154 -4.12 -12.05 -12.47
CA PHE A 154 -5.42 -11.40 -12.56
C PHE A 154 -5.90 -10.89 -11.20
N GLY A 155 -6.21 -9.59 -11.14
CA GLY A 155 -6.66 -8.95 -9.90
C GLY A 155 -5.56 -8.57 -8.91
N THR A 156 -4.28 -8.71 -9.28
CA THR A 156 -3.15 -8.18 -8.51
C THR A 156 -2.73 -6.83 -9.08
N PHE A 157 -2.77 -5.81 -8.25
CA PHE A 157 -2.34 -4.45 -8.60
C PHE A 157 -1.19 -4.04 -7.69
N ASN A 158 -0.23 -3.31 -8.23
CA ASN A 158 0.81 -2.69 -7.42
C ASN A 158 0.45 -1.23 -7.18
N PHE A 159 0.39 -0.82 -5.92
CA PHE A 159 0.21 0.56 -5.53
C PHE A 159 1.58 1.21 -5.31
N PRO A 160 2.04 2.04 -6.24
CA PRO A 160 3.24 2.84 -6.04
C PRO A 160 2.90 4.11 -5.27
N ALA A 161 3.75 4.46 -4.31
CA ALA A 161 3.76 5.77 -3.68
C ALA A 161 5.19 6.31 -3.68
N SER A 162 5.36 7.59 -3.95
CA SER A 162 6.66 8.24 -4.00
C SER A 162 6.59 9.55 -3.25
N SER A 163 7.62 9.82 -2.46
CA SER A 163 7.81 11.11 -1.79
C SER A 163 9.23 11.58 -1.97
N ARG A 164 9.39 12.85 -2.32
CA ARG A 164 10.67 13.50 -2.51
C ARG A 164 10.73 14.76 -1.67
N GLU A 165 11.82 14.92 -0.94
CA GLU A 165 12.10 16.07 -0.09
C GLU A 165 13.56 16.50 -0.24
N THR A 166 13.84 17.75 0.15
CA THR A 166 15.21 18.22 0.27
C THR A 166 15.70 18.13 1.70
N VAL A 167 16.95 17.74 1.90
CA VAL A 167 17.60 17.74 3.21
C VAL A 167 17.69 19.19 3.72
N LYS A 168 17.18 19.41 4.95
CA LYS A 168 17.01 20.76 5.52
C LYS A 168 18.09 21.15 6.52
N PHE A 169 18.70 20.17 7.19
CA PHE A 169 19.67 20.39 8.27
C PHE A 169 20.90 19.48 8.15
#